data_5d4b411a17c9f18439f1e317a8cc5c6f
#
_entry.id   5d4b411a17c9f18439f1e317a8cc5c6f
#
_cell.length_a   1.000
_cell.length_b   1.000
_cell.length_c   1.000
_cell.angle_alpha   90.00
_cell.angle_beta   90.00
_cell.angle_gamma   90.00
#
_symmetry.space_group_name_H-M   'P 1'
#
loop_
_entity.id
_entity.type
_entity.pdbx_description
1 polymer ?
#
loop_
_entity_poly.entity_id
_entity_poly.type
_entity_poly.pdbx_seq_one_letter_code
_entity_poly.pdbx_strand_id
1 'polypeptide(L)'
;MRKPILIGNWKMNGSLQANQALMVRVLPRLRMFRKSVDLVVCPPHPYLFQVRDLLGYTGIMLGAQNASGFVSGAYTGEVSATMLQEMGCRYALVGHSERRLLFGEGNQEVAARYRSVLQSGLTPVLCVGETLEDRESGRTG
;
A
#
# COMPACT_ATOMS: atom_id res chain seq x y z
N MET A 1 -17.17 8.56 15.79
CA MET A 1 -17.30 8.09 14.39
C MET A 1 -15.92 7.79 13.81
N ARG A 2 -15.72 6.68 13.09
CA ARG A 2 -14.45 6.39 12.43
C ARG A 2 -14.22 7.40 11.30
N LYS A 3 -13.02 7.96 11.21
CA LYS A 3 -12.64 8.85 10.13
C LYS A 3 -12.50 8.05 8.82
N PRO A 4 -13.09 8.49 7.70
CA PRO A 4 -12.91 7.84 6.42
C PRO A 4 -11.44 7.81 6.01
N ILE A 5 -11.05 6.78 5.26
CA ILE A 5 -9.70 6.66 4.70
C ILE A 5 -9.77 6.58 3.17
N LEU A 6 -8.90 7.32 2.50
CA LEU A 6 -8.71 7.26 1.05
C LEU A 6 -7.28 6.82 0.77
N ILE A 7 -7.13 5.70 0.06
CA ILE A 7 -5.83 5.12 -0.27
C ILE A 7 -5.61 5.16 -1.78
N GLY A 8 -4.57 5.86 -2.21
CA GLY A 8 -4.15 5.94 -3.61
C GLY A 8 -3.05 4.92 -3.93
N ASN A 9 -3.41 3.81 -4.56
CA ASN A 9 -2.45 2.84 -5.06
C ASN A 9 -1.95 3.27 -6.45
N TRP A 10 -0.66 3.59 -6.57
CA TRP A 10 -0.05 4.01 -7.84
C TRP A 10 0.23 2.85 -8.78
N LYS A 11 0.10 1.62 -8.29
CA LYS A 11 0.48 0.41 -9.02
C LYS A 11 1.94 0.50 -9.51
N MET A 12 2.28 -0.08 -10.63
CA MET A 12 3.64 -0.03 -11.21
C MET A 12 3.78 1.19 -12.14
N ASN A 13 3.56 2.40 -11.62
CA ASN A 13 3.69 3.65 -12.36
C ASN A 13 4.59 4.65 -11.62
N GLY A 14 5.26 5.50 -12.38
CA GLY A 14 6.03 6.61 -11.86
C GLY A 14 7.43 6.69 -12.44
N SER A 15 8.05 7.82 -12.17
CA SER A 15 9.47 8.13 -12.29
C SER A 15 9.78 9.25 -11.30
N LEU A 16 11.02 9.50 -10.99
CA LEU A 16 11.39 10.59 -10.08
C LEU A 16 10.77 11.94 -10.50
N GLN A 17 10.83 12.23 -11.80
CA GLN A 17 10.27 13.46 -12.35
C GLN A 17 8.74 13.48 -12.34
N ALA A 18 8.10 12.39 -12.77
CA ALA A 18 6.64 12.30 -12.79
C ALA A 18 6.03 12.35 -11.39
N ASN A 19 6.66 11.68 -10.42
CA ASN A 19 6.25 11.70 -9.01
C ASN A 19 6.33 13.12 -8.43
N GLN A 20 7.42 13.82 -8.68
CA GLN A 20 7.60 15.23 -8.27
C GLN A 20 6.48 16.10 -8.85
N ALA A 21 6.25 16.02 -10.15
CA ALA A 21 5.22 16.81 -10.83
C ALA A 21 3.81 16.51 -10.31
N LEU A 22 3.49 15.22 -10.09
CA LEU A 22 2.22 14.79 -9.52
C LEU A 22 2.02 15.37 -8.12
N MET A 23 3.00 15.18 -7.23
CA MET A 23 2.89 15.59 -5.83
C MET A 23 2.77 17.11 -5.69
N VAL A 24 3.54 17.89 -6.45
CA VAL A 24 3.41 19.36 -6.47
C VAL A 24 1.98 19.81 -6.83
N ARG A 25 1.35 19.11 -7.76
CA ARG A 25 -0.02 19.45 -8.21
C ARG A 25 -1.12 19.01 -7.23
N VAL A 26 -0.98 17.85 -6.60
CA VAL A 26 -2.07 17.25 -5.80
C VAL A 26 -2.01 17.62 -4.32
N LEU A 27 -0.81 17.79 -3.74
CA LEU A 27 -0.66 18.04 -2.31
C LEU A 27 -1.43 19.26 -1.81
N PRO A 28 -1.42 20.42 -2.47
CA PRO A 28 -2.18 21.58 -2.01
C PRO A 28 -3.68 21.31 -1.86
N ARG A 29 -4.24 20.50 -2.78
CA ARG A 29 -5.65 20.12 -2.78
C ARG A 29 -5.95 19.08 -1.72
N LEU A 30 -5.12 18.04 -1.61
CA LEU A 30 -5.31 16.96 -0.64
C LEU A 30 -5.22 17.46 0.81
N ARG A 31 -4.33 18.41 1.09
CA ARG A 31 -4.19 19.00 2.43
C ARG A 31 -5.48 19.63 2.97
N MET A 32 -6.38 20.07 2.11
CA MET A 32 -7.66 20.65 2.51
C MET A 32 -8.58 19.61 3.18
N PHE A 33 -8.46 18.34 2.82
CA PHE A 33 -9.32 17.27 3.31
C PHE A 33 -8.76 16.51 4.51
N ARG A 34 -7.50 16.75 4.91
CA ARG A 34 -6.81 15.98 5.98
C ARG A 34 -7.52 15.95 7.34
N LYS A 35 -8.38 16.93 7.63
CA LYS A 35 -9.14 16.97 8.87
C LYS A 35 -10.33 16.01 8.86
N SER A 36 -10.93 15.78 7.69
CA SER A 36 -12.14 14.96 7.53
C SER A 36 -11.87 13.56 7.01
N VAL A 37 -10.74 13.35 6.31
CA VAL A 37 -10.38 12.08 5.68
C VAL A 37 -8.91 11.77 5.97
N ASP A 38 -8.61 10.51 6.30
CA ASP A 38 -7.23 10.01 6.33
C ASP A 38 -6.78 9.71 4.90
N LEU A 39 -5.65 10.29 4.51
CA LEU A 39 -5.12 10.18 3.15
C LEU A 39 -3.84 9.36 3.17
N VAL A 40 -3.77 8.33 2.32
CA VAL A 40 -2.60 7.46 2.16
C VAL A 40 -2.23 7.39 0.69
N VAL A 41 -0.94 7.47 0.37
CA VAL A 41 -0.42 7.22 -0.97
C VAL A 41 0.53 6.02 -0.92
N CYS A 42 0.36 5.11 -1.88
CA CYS A 42 1.15 3.88 -1.99
C CYS A 42 1.92 3.88 -3.33
N PRO A 43 3.10 4.51 -3.40
CA PRO A 43 3.95 4.46 -4.58
C PRO A 43 4.67 3.11 -4.68
N PRO A 44 5.27 2.74 -5.85
CA PRO A 44 6.22 1.65 -5.95
C PRO A 44 7.38 1.79 -4.95
N HIS A 45 7.89 0.66 -4.45
CA HIS A 45 8.94 0.62 -3.41
C HIS A 45 10.15 1.51 -3.71
N PRO A 46 10.69 1.58 -4.96
CA PRO A 46 11.84 2.43 -5.28
C PRO A 46 11.61 3.93 -5.02
N TYR A 47 10.35 4.36 -4.96
CA TYR A 47 10.00 5.77 -4.80
C TYR A 47 9.54 6.14 -3.38
N LEU A 48 9.55 5.20 -2.44
CA LEU A 48 9.08 5.45 -1.06
C LEU A 48 9.84 6.61 -0.41
N PHE A 49 11.16 6.64 -0.50
CA PHE A 49 11.97 7.75 0.05
C PHE A 49 11.60 9.09 -0.56
N GLN A 50 11.55 9.16 -1.89
CA GLN A 50 11.19 10.40 -2.58
C GLN A 50 9.81 10.89 -2.16
N VAL A 51 8.83 9.99 -2.17
CA VAL A 51 7.44 10.36 -1.86
C VAL A 51 7.30 10.74 -0.40
N ARG A 52 7.97 10.04 0.54
CA ARG A 52 8.04 10.43 1.95
C ARG A 52 8.52 11.87 2.12
N ASP A 53 9.61 12.22 1.46
CA ASP A 53 10.21 13.55 1.56
C ASP A 53 9.28 14.63 0.96
N LEU A 54 8.60 14.31 -0.16
CA LEU A 54 7.58 15.19 -0.75
C LEU A 54 6.32 15.36 0.12
N LEU A 55 5.94 14.32 0.83
CA LEU A 55 4.82 14.39 1.79
C LEU A 55 5.14 15.30 2.97
N GLY A 56 6.38 15.25 3.47
CA GLY A 56 6.82 16.09 4.58
C GLY A 56 5.81 16.15 5.72
N TYR A 57 5.47 17.35 6.18
CA TYR A 57 4.52 17.60 7.28
C TYR A 57 3.07 17.84 6.80
N THR A 58 2.68 17.32 5.65
CA THR A 58 1.31 17.52 5.11
C THR A 58 0.23 16.81 5.92
N GLY A 59 0.60 15.79 6.70
CA GLY A 59 -0.34 14.90 7.39
C GLY A 59 -0.93 13.81 6.48
N ILE A 60 -0.46 13.71 5.23
CA ILE A 60 -0.79 12.60 4.33
C ILE A 60 0.21 11.47 4.61
N MET A 61 -0.29 10.25 4.72
CA MET A 61 0.48 9.10 5.15
C MET A 61 1.05 8.32 3.96
N LEU A 62 2.20 7.70 4.18
CA LEU A 62 2.83 6.80 3.23
C LEU A 62 2.35 5.37 3.47
N GLY A 63 2.08 4.63 2.39
CA GLY A 63 1.79 3.21 2.41
C GLY A 63 2.66 2.46 1.40
N ALA A 64 2.84 1.16 1.64
CA ALA A 64 3.49 0.25 0.72
C ALA A 64 2.49 -0.54 -0.10
N GLN A 65 2.86 -0.97 -1.30
CA GLN A 65 2.00 -1.74 -2.20
C GLN A 65 1.99 -3.24 -1.89
N ASN A 66 2.97 -3.71 -1.13
CA ASN A 66 3.12 -5.09 -0.69
C ASN A 66 4.15 -5.13 0.45
N ALA A 67 4.23 -6.26 1.15
CA ALA A 67 5.29 -6.57 2.12
C ALA A 67 5.58 -8.07 2.10
N SER A 68 6.81 -8.45 2.42
CA SER A 68 7.17 -9.87 2.61
C SER A 68 6.46 -10.48 3.82
N GLY A 69 6.14 -11.76 3.74
CA GLY A 69 5.70 -12.56 4.87
C GLY A 69 6.83 -12.91 5.85
N PHE A 70 8.08 -12.62 5.48
CA PHE A 70 9.28 -12.90 6.27
C PHE A 70 9.89 -11.62 6.81
N VAL A 71 10.45 -11.71 8.01
CA VAL A 71 11.07 -10.56 8.68
C VAL A 71 12.44 -10.24 8.07
N SER A 72 13.24 -11.28 7.78
CA SER A 72 14.58 -11.17 7.19
C SER A 72 15.02 -12.53 6.66
N GLY A 73 16.11 -12.58 5.92
CA GLY A 73 16.73 -13.84 5.47
C GLY A 73 17.05 -13.86 3.97
N ALA A 74 17.23 -15.07 3.44
CA ALA A 74 17.60 -15.32 2.04
C ALA A 74 16.38 -15.26 1.12
N TYR A 75 15.79 -14.10 1.00
CA TYR A 75 14.58 -13.82 0.18
C TYR A 75 14.87 -12.70 -0.80
N THR A 76 15.77 -12.95 -1.73
CA THR A 76 16.24 -11.96 -2.70
C THR A 76 15.08 -11.30 -3.44
N GLY A 77 15.02 -9.96 -3.39
CA GLY A 77 13.98 -9.15 -4.02
C GLY A 77 12.78 -8.84 -3.14
N GLU A 78 12.59 -9.52 -2.01
CA GLU A 78 11.53 -9.21 -1.04
C GLU A 78 11.90 -7.98 -0.18
N VAL A 79 10.86 -7.25 0.24
CA VAL A 79 10.97 -6.12 1.17
C VAL A 79 10.16 -6.45 2.41
N SER A 80 10.81 -6.50 3.58
CA SER A 80 10.15 -6.82 4.83
C SER A 80 9.30 -5.66 5.35
N ALA A 81 8.31 -5.98 6.17
CA ALA A 81 7.46 -4.97 6.79
C ALA A 81 8.24 -4.03 7.74
N THR A 82 9.31 -4.52 8.38
CA THR A 82 10.21 -3.69 9.18
C THR A 82 10.97 -2.67 8.35
N MET A 83 11.50 -3.06 7.17
CA MET A 83 12.12 -2.11 6.24
C MET A 83 11.15 -1.03 5.80
N LEU A 84 9.89 -1.39 5.53
CA LEU A 84 8.86 -0.42 5.15
C LEU A 84 8.52 0.55 6.29
N GLN A 85 8.52 0.06 7.53
CA GLN A 85 8.34 0.89 8.71
C GLN A 85 9.47 1.93 8.85
N GLU A 86 10.72 1.51 8.68
CA GLU A 86 11.90 2.40 8.71
C GLU A 86 11.82 3.47 7.60
N MET A 87 11.22 3.13 6.46
CA MET A 87 10.96 4.07 5.37
C MET A 87 9.82 5.05 5.66
N GLY A 88 9.14 4.93 6.80
CA GLY A 88 8.06 5.82 7.21
C GLY A 88 6.68 5.40 6.73
N CYS A 89 6.52 4.20 6.20
CA CYS A 89 5.20 3.67 5.89
C CYS A 89 4.35 3.52 7.16
N ARG A 90 3.06 3.73 7.02
CA ARG A 90 2.05 3.50 8.06
C ARG A 90 1.10 2.37 7.68
N TYR A 91 0.95 2.12 6.39
CA TYR A 91 0.06 1.12 5.81
C TYR A 91 0.82 0.23 4.84
N ALA A 92 0.33 -0.99 4.64
CA ALA A 92 0.78 -1.84 3.54
C ALA A 92 -0.43 -2.59 2.94
N LEU A 93 -0.55 -2.53 1.62
CA LEU A 93 -1.53 -3.33 0.89
C LEU A 93 -1.11 -4.80 0.94
N VAL A 94 -2.06 -5.70 1.15
CA VAL A 94 -1.81 -7.14 1.23
C VAL A 94 -2.86 -7.88 0.41
N GLY A 95 -2.40 -8.79 -0.44
CA GLY A 95 -3.27 -9.65 -1.25
C GLY A 95 -4.06 -8.90 -2.33
N HIS A 96 -3.48 -7.84 -2.91
CA HIS A 96 -4.10 -7.12 -4.02
C HIS A 96 -4.44 -8.08 -5.17
N SER A 97 -5.56 -7.85 -5.85
CA SER A 97 -6.07 -8.74 -6.92
C SER A 97 -5.04 -9.04 -8.00
N GLU A 98 -4.24 -8.06 -8.42
CA GLU A 98 -3.16 -8.26 -9.39
C GLU A 98 -2.11 -9.27 -8.87
N ARG A 99 -1.77 -9.25 -7.58
CA ARG A 99 -0.81 -10.19 -7.00
C ARG A 99 -1.39 -11.60 -6.91
N ARG A 100 -2.66 -11.73 -6.61
CA ARG A 100 -3.35 -13.03 -6.61
C ARG A 100 -3.45 -13.61 -8.02
N LEU A 101 -3.86 -12.81 -8.99
CA LEU A 101 -4.11 -13.26 -10.35
C LEU A 101 -2.83 -13.44 -11.18
N LEU A 102 -1.87 -12.51 -11.07
CA LEU A 102 -0.70 -12.48 -11.94
C LEU A 102 0.52 -13.18 -11.31
N PHE A 103 0.63 -13.20 -9.98
CA PHE A 103 1.76 -13.75 -9.25
C PHE A 103 1.41 -14.96 -8.38
N GLY A 104 0.15 -15.42 -8.44
CA GLY A 104 -0.29 -16.66 -7.77
C GLY A 104 -0.32 -16.58 -6.24
N GLU A 105 -0.41 -15.39 -5.64
CA GLU A 105 -0.47 -15.26 -4.18
C GLU A 105 -1.76 -15.90 -3.63
N GLY A 106 -1.60 -17.02 -2.94
CA GLY A 106 -2.69 -17.72 -2.28
C GLY A 106 -3.05 -17.16 -0.91
N ASN A 107 -4.14 -17.64 -0.32
CA ASN A 107 -4.63 -17.15 0.97
C ASN A 107 -3.63 -17.37 2.12
N GLN A 108 -2.87 -18.45 2.11
CA GLN A 108 -1.85 -18.72 3.14
C GLN A 108 -0.71 -17.69 3.09
N GLU A 109 -0.24 -17.37 1.88
CA GLU A 109 0.79 -16.38 1.67
C GLU A 109 0.30 -14.98 2.05
N VAL A 110 -0.91 -14.60 1.63
CA VAL A 110 -1.54 -13.35 2.01
C VAL A 110 -1.70 -13.24 3.52
N ALA A 111 -2.09 -14.32 4.21
CA ALA A 111 -2.20 -14.36 5.67
C ALA A 111 -0.82 -14.19 6.35
N ALA A 112 0.24 -14.77 5.79
CA ALA A 112 1.60 -14.59 6.31
C ALA A 112 2.06 -13.13 6.16
N ARG A 113 1.85 -12.52 4.99
CA ARG A 113 2.13 -11.10 4.73
C ARG A 113 1.33 -10.19 5.66
N TYR A 114 0.04 -10.46 5.85
CA TYR A 114 -0.81 -9.72 6.77
C TYR A 114 -0.27 -9.73 8.20
N ARG A 115 0.10 -10.91 8.72
CA ARG A 115 0.67 -11.04 10.06
C ARG A 115 2.00 -10.30 10.20
N SER A 116 2.88 -10.41 9.20
CA SER A 116 4.17 -9.71 9.18
C SER A 116 3.99 -8.19 9.26
N VAL A 117 3.06 -7.64 8.48
CA VAL A 117 2.74 -6.20 8.49
C VAL A 117 2.21 -5.78 9.86
N LEU A 118 1.29 -6.54 10.44
CA LEU A 118 0.71 -6.24 11.75
C LEU A 118 1.75 -6.29 12.86
N GLN A 119 2.62 -7.31 12.86
CA GLN A 119 3.69 -7.48 13.85
C GLN A 119 4.75 -6.38 13.79
N SER A 120 4.98 -5.78 12.63
CA SER A 120 5.90 -4.65 12.48
C SER A 120 5.31 -3.30 12.91
N GLY A 121 4.06 -3.26 13.38
CA GLY A 121 3.39 -2.04 13.79
C GLY A 121 2.80 -1.22 12.64
N LEU A 122 2.81 -1.74 11.42
CA LEU A 122 2.08 -1.16 10.30
C LEU A 122 0.60 -1.61 10.30
N THR A 123 -0.24 -0.83 9.66
CA THR A 123 -1.64 -1.20 9.45
C THR A 123 -1.77 -1.95 8.11
N PRO A 124 -2.10 -3.26 8.12
CA PRO A 124 -2.34 -4.00 6.89
C PRO A 124 -3.69 -3.59 6.28
N VAL A 125 -3.69 -3.41 4.97
CA VAL A 125 -4.90 -3.21 4.16
C VAL A 125 -5.14 -4.47 3.35
N LEU A 126 -5.98 -5.36 3.87
CA LEU A 126 -6.33 -6.60 3.20
C LEU A 126 -7.24 -6.29 2.01
N CYS A 127 -6.76 -6.62 0.81
CA CYS A 127 -7.55 -6.50 -0.41
C CYS A 127 -8.39 -7.78 -0.59
N VAL A 128 -9.69 -7.58 -0.69
CA VAL A 128 -10.68 -8.65 -0.93
C VAL A 128 -11.49 -8.32 -2.17
N GLY A 129 -11.96 -9.33 -2.86
CA GLY A 129 -12.77 -9.16 -4.07
C GLY A 129 -13.15 -10.51 -4.65
N GLU A 130 -14.10 -10.49 -5.55
CA GLU A 130 -14.57 -11.62 -6.33
C GLU A 130 -13.98 -11.56 -7.76
N THR A 131 -13.90 -12.70 -8.43
CA THR A 131 -13.63 -12.73 -9.86
C THR A 131 -14.89 -12.36 -10.64
N LEU A 132 -14.74 -11.97 -11.91
CA LEU A 132 -15.89 -11.72 -12.78
C LEU A 132 -16.76 -12.99 -12.92
N GLU A 133 -16.13 -14.16 -13.03
CA GLU A 133 -16.81 -15.45 -13.11
C GLU A 133 -17.62 -15.75 -11.85
N ASP A 134 -17.07 -15.50 -10.66
CA ASP A 134 -17.80 -15.69 -9.39
C ASP A 134 -19.02 -14.78 -9.32
N ARG A 135 -18.85 -13.52 -9.74
CA ARG A 135 -19.92 -12.53 -9.77
C ARG A 135 -21.04 -12.92 -10.74
N GLU A 136 -20.69 -13.30 -11.98
CA GLU A 136 -21.66 -13.69 -13.01
C GLU A 136 -22.36 -15.00 -12.68
N SER A 137 -21.69 -15.92 -11.96
CA SER A 137 -22.26 -17.19 -11.53
C SER A 137 -23.04 -17.13 -10.20
N GLY A 138 -23.11 -15.94 -9.56
CA GLY A 138 -23.80 -15.74 -8.29
C GLY A 138 -23.14 -16.44 -7.09
N ARG A 139 -21.86 -16.80 -7.20
CA ARG A 139 -21.09 -17.42 -6.12
C ARG A 139 -20.45 -16.42 -5.15
N THR A 140 -20.87 -15.17 -5.20
CA THR A 140 -20.46 -14.15 -4.25
C THR A 140 -21.10 -14.41 -2.89
N GLY A 141 -20.34 -14.88 -1.91
CA GLY A 141 -20.78 -15.18 -0.54
C GLY A 141 -19.99 -14.45 0.51
#